data_472b080ae422aad0e7a9067be9d3f025
#
_entry.id   472b080ae422aad0e7a9067be9d3f025
#
_cell.length_a   1.000
_cell.length_b   1.000
_cell.length_c   1.000
_cell.angle_alpha   90.00
_cell.angle_beta   90.00
_cell.angle_gamma   90.00
#
_symmetry.space_group_name_H-M   'P 1'
#
loop_
_entity.id
_entity.type
_entity.pdbx_description
1 polymer ?
#
loop_
_entity_poly.entity_id
_entity_poly.type
_entity_poly.pdbx_seq_one_letter_code
_entity_poly.pdbx_strand_id
1 'polypeptide(L)'
;MENNIFYFAGNSPVAVNDWNPSGNKTFSNNLYYNVTTYPNDANAVKANAGTKVLVDAGSGPDSVATDKSARRHEDPTATTVFDGYKLAENSPAINAGKVVVDRNGYTIDHDFFGHKITAVPEIGAAESDAVAALVLRSDVY
;
A
#
# COMPACT_ATOMS: atom_id res chain seq x y z
N MET A 1 11.75 -7.47 0.65
CA MET A 1 10.36 -7.02 0.39
C MET A 1 10.02 -5.96 1.42
N GLU A 2 9.69 -4.77 0.96
CA GLU A 2 9.52 -3.58 1.83
C GLU A 2 8.27 -2.81 1.41
N ASN A 3 7.57 -2.20 2.36
CA ASN A 3 6.40 -1.34 2.16
C ASN A 3 5.26 -2.01 1.36
N ASN A 4 5.03 -3.31 1.54
CA ASN A 4 3.93 -3.99 0.86
C ASN A 4 2.72 -4.13 1.78
N ILE A 5 1.53 -4.12 1.20
CA ILE A 5 0.29 -4.48 1.89
C ILE A 5 -0.14 -5.87 1.41
N PHE A 6 -0.14 -6.83 2.32
CA PHE A 6 -0.69 -8.16 2.12
C PHE A 6 -2.12 -8.17 2.66
N TYR A 7 -3.10 -8.09 1.76
CA TYR A 7 -4.50 -7.92 2.10
C TYR A 7 -5.33 -9.16 1.70
N PHE A 8 -5.88 -9.85 2.69
CA PHE A 8 -6.69 -11.05 2.49
C PHE A 8 -8.14 -10.79 2.88
N ALA A 9 -9.00 -10.56 1.89
CA ALA A 9 -10.40 -10.18 2.09
C ALA A 9 -11.32 -11.32 2.53
N GLY A 10 -10.82 -12.54 2.66
CA GLY A 10 -11.62 -13.71 3.07
C GLY A 10 -12.11 -13.65 4.51
N ASN A 11 -13.09 -14.49 4.84
CA ASN A 11 -13.67 -14.56 6.18
C ASN A 11 -12.77 -15.21 7.22
N SER A 12 -11.74 -15.95 6.79
CA SER A 12 -10.79 -16.62 7.66
C SER A 12 -9.40 -16.08 7.45
N PRO A 13 -8.62 -15.89 8.52
CA PRO A 13 -7.25 -15.43 8.39
C PRO A 13 -6.36 -16.49 7.74
N VAL A 14 -5.34 -16.04 7.02
CA VAL A 14 -4.41 -16.92 6.31
C VAL A 14 -3.00 -16.83 6.90
N ALA A 15 -2.19 -17.85 6.66
CA ALA A 15 -0.77 -17.84 6.99
C ALA A 15 0.02 -17.37 5.75
N VAL A 16 0.83 -16.34 5.92
CA VAL A 16 1.81 -15.90 4.92
C VAL A 16 3.15 -16.52 5.30
N ASN A 17 3.57 -17.51 4.54
CA ASN A 17 4.80 -18.23 4.80
C ASN A 17 5.94 -17.76 3.92
N ASP A 18 7.14 -17.82 4.45
CA ASP A 18 8.34 -17.69 3.63
C ASP A 18 8.55 -18.99 2.84
N TRP A 19 8.21 -18.99 1.55
CA TRP A 19 8.32 -20.15 0.66
C TRP A 19 9.76 -20.53 0.28
N ASN A 20 10.73 -19.70 0.66
CA ASN A 20 12.15 -20.00 0.44
C ASN A 20 12.97 -19.49 1.63
N PRO A 21 12.94 -20.19 2.77
CA PRO A 21 13.64 -19.74 3.99
C PRO A 21 15.16 -19.71 3.86
N SER A 22 15.73 -20.43 2.88
CA SER A 22 17.18 -20.45 2.63
C SER A 22 17.68 -19.28 1.79
N GLY A 23 16.81 -18.46 1.23
CA GLY A 23 17.18 -17.30 0.41
C GLY A 23 17.60 -16.09 1.26
N ASN A 24 18.58 -15.34 0.76
CA ASN A 24 18.93 -14.04 1.33
C ASN A 24 17.86 -13.00 1.00
N LYS A 25 16.79 -12.99 1.77
CA LYS A 25 15.72 -12.00 1.64
C LYS A 25 15.35 -11.44 2.99
N THR A 26 15.00 -10.17 2.96
CA THR A 26 14.54 -9.43 4.12
C THR A 26 13.12 -8.95 3.89
N PHE A 27 12.35 -8.95 4.96
CA PHE A 27 11.03 -8.33 5.03
C PHE A 27 11.13 -7.17 6.01
N SER A 28 10.59 -6.02 5.63
CA SER A 28 10.63 -4.83 6.48
C SER A 28 9.47 -3.90 6.16
N ASN A 29 8.81 -3.39 7.18
CA ASN A 29 7.75 -2.41 7.06
C ASN A 29 6.62 -2.86 6.11
N ASN A 30 6.19 -4.11 6.21
CA ASN A 30 5.02 -4.59 5.48
C ASN A 30 3.79 -4.62 6.40
N LEU A 31 2.62 -4.45 5.81
CA LEU A 31 1.33 -4.57 6.49
C LEU A 31 0.67 -5.89 6.11
N TYR A 32 0.19 -6.59 7.13
CA TYR A 32 -0.47 -7.90 7.01
C TYR A 32 -1.89 -7.81 7.54
N TYR A 33 -2.87 -7.77 6.64
CA TYR A 33 -4.28 -7.73 6.98
C TYR A 33 -4.90 -9.12 6.95
N ASN A 34 -5.59 -9.49 8.04
CA ASN A 34 -6.27 -10.78 8.19
C ASN A 34 -5.32 -11.98 8.01
N VAL A 35 -4.19 -11.93 8.72
CA VAL A 35 -3.11 -12.91 8.64
C VAL A 35 -2.85 -13.51 10.03
N THR A 36 -2.69 -14.83 10.12
CA THR A 36 -2.34 -15.52 11.37
C THR A 36 -0.86 -15.42 11.67
N THR A 37 -0.04 -15.75 10.68
CA THR A 37 1.43 -15.73 10.74
C THR A 37 2.01 -15.08 9.52
N TYR A 38 3.17 -14.46 9.67
CA TYR A 38 3.93 -13.83 8.60
C TYR A 38 5.42 -14.06 8.80
N PRO A 39 6.27 -13.89 7.77
CA PRO A 39 7.72 -14.00 7.89
C PRO A 39 8.29 -13.04 8.92
N ASN A 40 9.53 -13.28 9.37
CA ASN A 40 10.23 -12.33 10.22
C ASN A 40 10.39 -11.00 9.47
N ASP A 41 9.66 -9.99 9.90
CA ASP A 41 9.55 -8.67 9.26
C ASP A 41 9.85 -7.60 10.31
N ALA A 42 10.90 -6.85 10.08
CA ALA A 42 11.24 -5.72 10.94
C ALA A 42 10.20 -4.60 10.72
N ASN A 43 9.57 -4.15 11.80
CA ASN A 43 8.51 -3.14 11.81
C ASN A 43 7.22 -3.58 11.06
N ALA A 44 6.89 -4.86 11.13
CA ALA A 44 5.61 -5.36 10.59
C ALA A 44 4.42 -4.68 11.26
N VAL A 45 3.43 -4.34 10.45
CA VAL A 45 2.13 -3.86 10.93
C VAL A 45 1.10 -4.95 10.73
N LYS A 46 0.48 -5.41 11.79
CA LYS A 46 -0.61 -6.40 11.74
C LYS A 46 -1.95 -5.70 11.88
N ALA A 47 -2.85 -5.92 10.92
CA ALA A 47 -4.22 -5.43 10.93
C ALA A 47 -5.19 -6.61 10.98
N ASN A 48 -6.10 -6.62 11.95
CA ASN A 48 -7.13 -7.65 12.07
C ASN A 48 -8.24 -7.42 11.04
N ALA A 49 -8.99 -8.48 10.75
CA ALA A 49 -10.20 -8.37 9.93
C ALA A 49 -11.14 -7.29 10.50
N GLY A 50 -11.68 -6.46 9.61
CA GLY A 50 -12.51 -5.31 9.97
C GLY A 50 -11.76 -3.99 10.16
N THR A 51 -10.42 -4.00 10.27
CA THR A 51 -9.62 -2.77 10.25
C THR A 51 -9.71 -2.12 8.87
N LYS A 52 -10.01 -0.83 8.83
CA LYS A 52 -10.06 -0.08 7.57
C LYS A 52 -8.65 0.30 7.12
N VAL A 53 -8.08 -0.50 6.24
CA VAL A 53 -6.72 -0.27 5.66
C VAL A 53 -6.80 0.51 4.36
N LEU A 54 -7.67 0.07 3.44
CA LEU A 54 -7.88 0.67 2.13
C LEU A 54 -9.29 1.27 2.05
N VAL A 55 -9.48 2.23 1.15
CA VAL A 55 -10.78 2.90 0.95
C VAL A 55 -11.86 1.89 0.56
N ASP A 56 -11.58 1.06 -0.45
CA ASP A 56 -12.50 0.03 -0.92
C ASP A 56 -11.71 -1.10 -1.61
N ALA A 57 -11.15 -1.99 -0.80
CA ALA A 57 -10.33 -3.09 -1.29
C ALA A 57 -11.14 -4.01 -2.22
N GLY A 58 -10.60 -4.27 -3.41
CA GLY A 58 -11.26 -5.06 -4.45
C GLY A 58 -12.05 -4.22 -5.46
N SER A 59 -12.25 -2.93 -5.20
CA SER A 59 -12.85 -1.99 -6.15
C SER A 59 -11.79 -1.43 -7.10
N GLY A 60 -11.31 -2.28 -7.98
CA GLY A 60 -10.35 -1.95 -9.02
C GLY A 60 -10.93 -2.11 -10.42
N PRO A 61 -10.08 -2.15 -11.45
CA PRO A 61 -10.52 -2.43 -12.81
C PRO A 61 -11.30 -3.74 -12.87
N ASP A 62 -12.41 -3.74 -13.57
CA ASP A 62 -13.28 -4.91 -13.69
C ASP A 62 -12.49 -6.11 -14.27
N SER A 63 -12.25 -7.10 -13.41
CA SER A 63 -11.55 -8.33 -13.78
C SER A 63 -12.35 -9.19 -14.75
N VAL A 64 -13.64 -8.91 -14.91
CA VAL A 64 -14.59 -9.62 -15.79
C VAL A 64 -14.76 -8.91 -17.13
N ALA A 65 -14.16 -7.74 -17.32
CA ALA A 65 -14.21 -7.05 -18.59
C ALA A 65 -13.67 -7.96 -19.70
N THR A 66 -14.54 -8.32 -20.64
CA THR A 66 -14.20 -9.15 -21.80
C THR A 66 -13.31 -8.41 -22.78
N ASP A 67 -13.29 -7.10 -22.69
CA ASP A 67 -12.41 -6.25 -23.47
C ASP A 67 -11.05 -6.12 -22.80
N LYS A 68 -10.03 -6.70 -23.42
CA LYS A 68 -8.66 -6.63 -22.94
C LYS A 68 -8.09 -5.20 -22.94
N SER A 69 -8.68 -4.28 -23.69
CA SER A 69 -8.30 -2.86 -23.71
C SER A 69 -8.67 -2.17 -22.39
N ALA A 70 -9.78 -2.55 -21.79
CA ALA A 70 -10.20 -2.05 -20.49
C ALA A 70 -9.27 -2.49 -19.33
N ARG A 71 -8.50 -3.56 -19.53
CA ARG A 71 -7.51 -4.04 -18.56
C ARG A 71 -6.17 -3.32 -18.69
N ARG A 72 -5.88 -2.81 -19.87
CA ARG A 72 -4.70 -1.99 -20.11
C ARG A 72 -5.06 -0.56 -19.77
N HIS A 73 -4.85 -0.16 -18.64
CA HIS A 73 -5.12 1.16 -18.19
C HIS A 73 -4.32 2.21 -18.98
N GLU A 74 -4.64 2.34 -20.25
CA GLU A 74 -4.03 3.30 -21.18
C GLU A 74 -4.83 4.60 -21.28
N ASP A 75 -5.97 4.67 -20.57
CA ASP A 75 -6.74 5.91 -20.52
C ASP A 75 -6.22 6.81 -19.39
N PRO A 76 -5.44 7.85 -19.72
CA PRO A 76 -4.92 8.77 -18.71
C PRO A 76 -6.01 9.58 -18.01
N THR A 77 -7.27 9.49 -18.47
CA THR A 77 -8.41 10.18 -17.87
C THR A 77 -9.12 9.34 -16.80
N ALA A 78 -8.86 8.03 -16.74
CA ALA A 78 -9.46 7.13 -15.76
C ALA A 78 -8.65 7.12 -14.44
N THR A 79 -8.35 8.28 -13.89
CA THR A 79 -7.56 8.46 -12.66
C THR A 79 -8.22 7.88 -11.42
N THR A 80 -9.52 7.58 -11.47
CA THR A 80 -10.32 7.09 -10.33
C THR A 80 -10.42 5.57 -10.23
N VAL A 81 -9.97 4.83 -11.25
CA VAL A 81 -10.15 3.36 -11.30
C VAL A 81 -9.45 2.64 -10.15
N PHE A 82 -8.36 3.20 -9.63
CA PHE A 82 -7.61 2.64 -8.51
C PHE A 82 -7.87 3.32 -7.18
N ASP A 83 -8.84 4.23 -7.08
CA ASP A 83 -9.12 4.97 -5.84
C ASP A 83 -9.48 4.05 -4.67
N GLY A 84 -10.07 2.88 -4.93
CA GLY A 84 -10.33 1.89 -3.90
C GLY A 84 -9.08 1.34 -3.20
N TYR A 85 -7.93 1.44 -3.84
CA TYR A 85 -6.63 1.01 -3.29
C TYR A 85 -5.87 2.13 -2.58
N LYS A 86 -6.40 3.34 -2.51
CA LYS A 86 -5.87 4.40 -1.65
C LYS A 86 -6.04 4.01 -0.18
N LEU A 87 -5.18 4.55 0.67
CA LEU A 87 -5.28 4.32 2.11
C LEU A 87 -6.55 4.97 2.68
N ALA A 88 -7.22 4.26 3.57
CA ALA A 88 -8.31 4.85 4.35
C ALA A 88 -7.77 5.92 5.30
N GLU A 89 -8.62 6.86 5.71
CA GLU A 89 -8.27 8.02 6.52
C GLU A 89 -7.47 7.70 7.80
N ASN A 90 -7.78 6.60 8.45
CA ASN A 90 -7.09 6.16 9.68
C ASN A 90 -6.40 4.81 9.48
N SER A 91 -5.89 4.57 8.28
CA SER A 91 -5.20 3.33 7.97
C SER A 91 -3.96 3.15 8.84
N PRO A 92 -3.72 1.94 9.38
CA PRO A 92 -2.47 1.64 10.10
C PRO A 92 -1.23 1.64 9.21
N ALA A 93 -1.39 1.75 7.89
CA ALA A 93 -0.29 1.91 6.94
C ALA A 93 0.29 3.34 6.90
N ILE A 94 -0.45 4.32 7.42
CA ILE A 94 -0.04 5.74 7.42
C ILE A 94 1.18 5.93 8.31
N ASN A 95 2.22 6.57 7.77
CA ASN A 95 3.51 6.84 8.43
C ASN A 95 4.21 5.58 8.98
N ALA A 96 3.93 4.41 8.44
CA ALA A 96 4.51 3.15 8.91
C ALA A 96 5.53 2.53 7.94
N GLY A 97 5.74 3.15 6.79
CA GLY A 97 6.69 2.73 5.78
C GLY A 97 8.13 3.16 6.06
N LYS A 98 9.00 2.86 5.14
CA LYS A 98 10.40 3.29 5.14
C LYS A 98 10.78 3.89 3.80
N VAL A 99 11.77 4.75 3.81
CA VAL A 99 12.34 5.31 2.57
C VAL A 99 12.94 4.18 1.73
N VAL A 100 12.56 4.11 0.47
CA VAL A 100 13.06 3.11 -0.49
C VAL A 100 13.99 3.81 -1.48
N VAL A 101 15.11 3.16 -1.71
CA VAL A 101 16.14 3.60 -2.66
C VAL A 101 16.23 2.57 -3.77
N ASP A 102 16.24 3.01 -5.00
CA ASP A 102 16.38 2.13 -6.15
C ASP A 102 17.82 1.57 -6.30
N ARG A 103 18.04 0.73 -7.31
CA ARG A 103 19.36 0.12 -7.56
C ARG A 103 20.47 1.12 -7.87
N ASN A 104 20.11 2.33 -8.31
CA ASN A 104 21.04 3.39 -8.68
C ASN A 104 21.27 4.39 -7.55
N GLY A 105 20.64 4.18 -6.38
CA GLY A 105 20.76 5.04 -5.22
C GLY A 105 19.79 6.23 -5.22
N TYR A 106 18.82 6.29 -6.14
CA TYR A 106 17.79 7.33 -6.15
C TYR A 106 16.66 6.97 -5.20
N THR A 107 16.28 7.93 -4.39
CA THR A 107 15.09 7.82 -3.55
C THR A 107 13.84 7.94 -4.40
N ILE A 108 12.89 7.04 -4.20
CA ILE A 108 11.56 7.14 -4.81
C ILE A 108 10.83 8.28 -4.11
N ASP A 109 10.40 9.28 -4.86
CA ASP A 109 9.87 10.54 -4.33
C ASP A 109 8.38 10.79 -4.63
N HIS A 110 7.75 9.93 -5.44
CA HIS A 110 6.32 9.97 -5.73
C HIS A 110 5.70 8.58 -5.61
N ASP A 111 4.44 8.56 -5.19
CA ASP A 111 3.64 7.36 -5.10
C ASP A 111 3.01 6.96 -6.46
N PHE A 112 2.23 5.88 -6.47
CA PHE A 112 1.53 5.41 -7.67
C PHE A 112 0.53 6.46 -8.22
N PHE A 113 -0.04 7.30 -7.37
CA PHE A 113 -1.02 8.33 -7.74
C PHE A 113 -0.37 9.68 -8.08
N GLY A 114 0.96 9.79 -8.01
CA GLY A 114 1.71 11.00 -8.31
C GLY A 114 1.84 11.97 -7.13
N HIS A 115 1.46 11.56 -5.91
CA HIS A 115 1.66 12.35 -4.72
C HIS A 115 3.13 12.27 -4.27
N LYS A 116 3.65 13.38 -3.75
CA LYS A 116 5.01 13.40 -3.25
C LYS A 116 5.13 12.59 -1.96
N ILE A 117 6.11 11.70 -1.92
CA ILE A 117 6.44 10.93 -0.72
C ILE A 117 7.12 11.84 0.30
N THR A 118 6.64 11.82 1.53
CA THR A 118 7.20 12.60 2.63
C THR A 118 8.40 11.89 3.28
N ALA A 119 8.99 12.52 4.31
CA ALA A 119 10.12 11.96 5.03
C ALA A 119 9.79 10.64 5.76
N VAL A 120 8.52 10.41 6.07
CA VAL A 120 8.01 9.15 6.64
C VAL A 120 6.95 8.61 5.69
N PRO A 121 7.33 7.70 4.77
CA PRO A 121 6.39 7.14 3.80
C PRO A 121 5.31 6.29 4.46
N GLU A 122 4.22 6.09 3.74
CA GLU A 122 3.23 5.08 4.07
C GLU A 122 3.66 3.68 3.58
N ILE A 123 3.04 2.65 4.16
CA ILE A 123 3.12 1.30 3.61
C ILE A 123 2.14 1.21 2.44
N GLY A 124 2.60 0.76 1.29
CA GLY A 124 1.77 0.57 0.10
C GLY A 124 2.16 1.46 -1.06
N ALA A 125 1.28 1.52 -2.05
CA ALA A 125 1.51 2.24 -3.30
C ALA A 125 0.94 3.67 -3.30
N ALA A 126 0.29 4.08 -2.21
CA ALA A 126 -0.38 5.37 -2.09
C ALA A 126 0.07 6.12 -0.84
N GLU A 127 0.39 7.38 -1.00
CA GLU A 127 0.53 8.33 0.11
C GLU A 127 -0.85 8.84 0.53
N SER A 128 -1.04 9.14 1.81
CA SER A 128 -2.32 9.63 2.31
C SER A 128 -2.51 11.12 2.02
N ASP A 129 -3.71 11.50 1.61
CA ASP A 129 -4.06 12.91 1.42
C ASP A 129 -4.11 13.70 2.75
N ALA A 130 -4.10 13.01 3.88
CA ALA A 130 -4.19 13.65 5.20
C ALA A 130 -2.97 14.54 5.51
N VAL A 131 -1.79 14.20 4.98
CA VAL A 131 -0.57 15.02 5.16
C VAL A 131 -0.66 16.30 4.35
N ALA A 132 -1.22 16.26 3.16
CA ALA A 132 -1.44 17.45 2.33
C ALA A 132 -2.39 18.44 3.01
N ALA A 133 -3.42 17.97 3.69
CA ALA A 133 -4.35 18.81 4.44
C ALA A 133 -3.72 19.47 5.67
N LEU A 134 -2.78 18.81 6.35
CA LEU A 134 -2.03 19.37 7.48
C LEU A 134 -1.03 20.43 7.03
N VAL A 135 -0.34 20.23 5.89
CA VAL A 135 0.59 21.21 5.32
C VAL A 135 -0.17 22.46 4.86
N LEU A 136 -1.33 22.32 4.22
CA LEU A 136 -2.18 23.45 3.82
C LEU A 136 -2.72 24.25 5.00
N ARG A 137 -2.94 23.64 6.16
CA ARG A 137 -3.37 24.34 7.38
C ARG A 137 -2.22 25.08 8.07
N SER A 138 -0.98 24.65 7.93
CA SER A 138 0.17 25.36 8.49
C SER A 138 0.54 26.61 7.67
N ASP A 139 0.20 26.67 6.40
CA ASP A 139 0.45 27.82 5.53
C ASP A 139 -0.56 28.97 5.69
N VAL A 140 -1.62 28.78 6.48
CA VAL A 140 -2.68 29.78 6.75
C VAL A 140 -2.40 30.59 8.01
N TYR A 141 -1.38 30.25 8.76
CA TYR A 141 -0.90 30.95 9.94
C TYR A 141 0.50 31.52 9.69
#